data_bbea614c2adb436a5c788cbad7da12ac
#
_entry.id   bbea614c2adb436a5c788cbad7da12ac
#
_cell.length_a   1.000
_cell.length_b   1.000
_cell.length_c   1.000
_cell.angle_alpha   90.00
_cell.angle_beta   90.00
_cell.angle_gamma   90.00
#
_symmetry.space_group_name_H-M   'P 1'
#
loop_
_entity.id
_entity.type
_entity.pdbx_description
1 polymer ?
#
loop_
_entity_poly.entity_id
_entity_poly.type
_entity_poly.pdbx_seq_one_letter_code
_entity_poly.pdbx_strand_id
1 'polypeptide(L)'
;MKIKKLSSDFTPLHEGVIFDIDTEATSPSDIEVKIIEIATGEIVATQLLRNTVKATINIAPYVKIPTVYAPAPQSQTTFSEAPTSSYKVRIGDIESESVVVSVNRSKVDSSPFVLTALPSSRRLFKNENDELLIVTDRGSTLYAEIVADTGESLHLEYFTSSGAATLSLSTQSFETMVRALDVTIYCDEGEIGSFHYKVTPRHQATARLAWLSDCGAIEHYTFATSYRAKRSAKREIVATSEGVVSASCRAKQSLSLSSHIEPQATIEALAQIASSPKVWMEIDGGWHLVEVVTPLIEYNLFGEPSYILLEICLWEKEVALW
;
A
#
# COMPACT_ATOMS: atom_id res chain seq x y z
N MET A 1 -8.04 12.94 -35.99
CA MET A 1 -7.49 13.07 -34.60
C MET A 1 -7.06 11.71 -34.12
N LYS A 2 -5.87 11.63 -33.51
CA LYS A 2 -5.30 10.39 -32.97
C LYS A 2 -4.86 10.61 -31.53
N ILE A 3 -5.15 9.63 -30.69
CA ILE A 3 -4.66 9.56 -29.30
C ILE A 3 -3.80 8.30 -29.21
N LYS A 4 -2.50 8.46 -28.97
CA LYS A 4 -1.56 7.36 -28.87
C LYS A 4 -1.08 7.23 -27.46
N LYS A 5 -1.22 6.04 -26.87
CA LYS A 5 -0.59 5.68 -25.62
C LYS A 5 0.93 5.54 -25.86
N LEU A 6 1.75 6.23 -25.07
CA LEU A 6 3.22 6.10 -25.08
C LEU A 6 3.72 5.20 -23.95
N SER A 7 2.97 5.14 -22.85
CA SER A 7 3.28 4.27 -21.73
C SER A 7 3.05 2.80 -22.06
N SER A 8 3.73 1.89 -21.35
CA SER A 8 3.51 0.46 -21.43
C SER A 8 2.06 0.10 -21.04
N ASP A 9 1.62 -1.12 -21.33
CA ASP A 9 0.28 -1.60 -20.95
C ASP A 9 0.09 -1.63 -19.44
N PHE A 10 1.17 -1.84 -18.72
CA PHE A 10 1.25 -1.75 -17.26
C PHE A 10 2.30 -0.71 -16.90
N THR A 11 1.87 0.44 -16.38
CA THR A 11 2.76 1.57 -16.13
C THR A 11 2.78 1.93 -14.65
N PRO A 12 3.97 1.96 -14.03
CA PRO A 12 4.13 2.49 -12.68
C PRO A 12 3.83 3.99 -12.63
N LEU A 13 3.18 4.46 -11.56
CA LEU A 13 2.80 5.88 -11.42
C LEU A 13 4.00 6.85 -11.49
N HIS A 14 5.17 6.44 -11.01
CA HIS A 14 6.36 7.31 -10.96
C HIS A 14 6.95 7.60 -12.33
N GLU A 15 6.76 6.72 -13.32
CA GLU A 15 7.23 6.94 -14.70
C GLU A 15 6.35 7.92 -15.47
N GLY A 16 5.17 8.21 -14.92
CA GLY A 16 4.16 8.97 -15.61
C GLY A 16 3.36 8.11 -16.59
N VAL A 17 2.10 8.43 -16.74
CA VAL A 17 1.16 7.75 -17.65
C VAL A 17 0.89 8.68 -18.82
N ILE A 18 1.59 8.46 -19.92
CA ILE A 18 1.77 9.45 -20.99
C ILE A 18 0.95 9.08 -22.23
N PHE A 19 0.23 10.06 -22.76
CA PHE A 19 -0.49 9.98 -24.03
C PHE A 19 -0.09 11.13 -24.95
N ASP A 20 0.13 10.83 -26.22
CA ASP A 20 0.27 11.80 -27.28
C ASP A 20 -1.06 12.02 -27.98
N ILE A 21 -1.40 13.29 -28.16
CA ILE A 21 -2.59 13.76 -28.82
C ILE A 21 -2.16 14.49 -30.10
N ASP A 22 -2.68 14.05 -31.25
CA ASP A 22 -2.53 14.72 -32.53
C ASP A 22 -3.90 14.98 -33.12
N THR A 23 -4.27 16.24 -33.25
CA THR A 23 -5.58 16.62 -33.80
C THR A 23 -5.69 16.38 -35.30
N GLU A 24 -4.55 16.20 -35.99
CA GLU A 24 -4.46 16.14 -37.45
C GLU A 24 -5.04 17.42 -38.13
N ALA A 25 -5.27 18.47 -37.34
CA ALA A 25 -5.77 19.75 -37.84
C ALA A 25 -4.63 20.64 -38.36
N THR A 26 -4.94 21.49 -39.33
CA THR A 26 -3.99 22.46 -39.88
C THR A 26 -3.91 23.74 -39.06
N SER A 27 -4.89 24.00 -38.23
CA SER A 27 -4.97 25.16 -37.33
C SER A 27 -5.16 24.72 -35.89
N PRO A 28 -4.53 25.42 -34.91
CA PRO A 28 -4.70 25.10 -33.50
C PRO A 28 -6.13 25.39 -33.03
N SER A 29 -6.60 24.57 -32.08
CA SER A 29 -7.90 24.72 -31.43
C SER A 29 -7.79 24.36 -29.94
N ASP A 30 -8.79 24.74 -29.17
CA ASP A 30 -8.92 24.32 -27.80
C ASP A 30 -9.49 22.90 -27.74
N ILE A 31 -8.87 22.04 -26.94
CA ILE A 31 -9.19 20.61 -26.83
C ILE A 31 -9.52 20.28 -25.39
N GLU A 32 -10.70 19.74 -25.16
CA GLU A 32 -11.09 19.19 -23.87
C GLU A 32 -10.72 17.70 -23.80
N VAL A 33 -9.82 17.35 -22.87
CA VAL A 33 -9.33 16.00 -22.64
C VAL A 33 -9.95 15.47 -21.36
N LYS A 34 -10.68 14.36 -21.44
CA LYS A 34 -11.30 13.67 -20.31
C LYS A 34 -10.52 12.42 -19.96
N ILE A 35 -10.19 12.27 -18.68
CA ILE A 35 -9.53 11.08 -18.13
C ILE A 35 -10.60 10.25 -17.45
N ILE A 36 -10.74 8.99 -17.89
CA ILE A 36 -11.84 8.11 -17.48
C ILE A 36 -11.25 6.88 -16.80
N GLU A 37 -11.73 6.59 -15.59
CA GLU A 37 -11.48 5.31 -14.92
C GLU A 37 -12.40 4.25 -15.53
N ILE A 38 -11.84 3.14 -16.01
CA ILE A 38 -12.61 2.16 -16.78
C ILE A 38 -13.55 1.36 -15.89
N ALA A 39 -13.12 1.02 -14.67
CA ALA A 39 -13.91 0.19 -13.76
C ALA A 39 -15.26 0.84 -13.37
N THR A 40 -15.25 2.16 -13.15
CA THR A 40 -16.44 2.93 -12.74
C THR A 40 -17.11 3.68 -13.89
N GLY A 41 -16.37 3.93 -14.98
CA GLY A 41 -16.79 4.85 -16.05
C GLY A 41 -16.74 6.32 -15.64
N GLU A 42 -16.21 6.65 -14.47
CA GLU A 42 -16.16 8.01 -13.93
C GLU A 42 -15.10 8.85 -14.67
N ILE A 43 -15.44 10.10 -14.96
CA ILE A 43 -14.47 11.11 -15.42
C ILE A 43 -13.73 11.61 -14.18
N VAL A 44 -12.50 11.14 -13.98
CA VAL A 44 -11.68 11.50 -12.81
C VAL A 44 -11.05 12.88 -12.93
N ALA A 45 -10.84 13.34 -14.16
CA ALA A 45 -10.34 14.69 -14.44
C ALA A 45 -10.70 15.15 -15.86
N THR A 46 -10.76 16.47 -16.02
CA THR A 46 -10.89 17.13 -17.32
C THR A 46 -9.79 18.18 -17.44
N GLN A 47 -9.04 18.14 -18.54
CA GLN A 47 -7.96 19.09 -18.84
C GLN A 47 -8.26 19.83 -20.13
N LEU A 48 -8.17 21.16 -20.12
CA LEU A 48 -8.31 22.00 -21.30
C LEU A 48 -6.93 22.33 -21.87
N LEU A 49 -6.64 21.83 -23.06
CA LEU A 49 -5.44 22.18 -23.83
C LEU A 49 -5.81 23.31 -24.78
N ARG A 50 -5.19 24.49 -24.61
CA ARG A 50 -5.51 25.67 -25.40
C ARG A 50 -4.58 25.80 -26.61
N ASN A 51 -5.14 26.25 -27.73
CA ASN A 51 -4.42 26.59 -28.95
C ASN A 51 -3.45 25.47 -29.39
N THR A 52 -3.95 24.22 -29.47
CA THR A 52 -3.13 23.02 -29.60
C THR A 52 -3.45 22.28 -30.91
N VAL A 53 -2.38 21.83 -31.59
CA VAL A 53 -2.43 20.85 -32.70
C VAL A 53 -1.90 19.51 -32.24
N LYS A 54 -0.83 19.52 -31.43
CA LYS A 54 -0.22 18.33 -30.81
C LYS A 54 0.10 18.62 -29.37
N ALA A 55 -0.12 17.64 -28.51
CA ALA A 55 0.22 17.71 -27.09
C ALA A 55 0.57 16.36 -26.53
N THR A 56 1.44 16.36 -25.52
CA THR A 56 1.71 15.21 -24.67
C THR A 56 1.14 15.50 -23.30
N ILE A 57 0.34 14.59 -22.78
CA ILE A 57 -0.26 14.70 -21.44
C ILE A 57 0.21 13.58 -20.55
N ASN A 58 0.39 13.90 -19.26
CA ASN A 58 0.64 12.91 -18.21
C ASN A 58 -0.57 12.84 -17.30
N ILE A 59 -1.22 11.68 -17.22
CA ILE A 59 -2.40 11.47 -16.39
C ILE A 59 -2.10 10.95 -14.98
N ALA A 60 -0.84 10.60 -14.67
CA ALA A 60 -0.46 10.08 -13.35
C ALA A 60 -0.93 10.94 -12.16
N PRO A 61 -0.93 12.29 -12.21
CA PRO A 61 -1.44 13.13 -11.12
C PRO A 61 -2.93 12.95 -10.82
N TYR A 62 -3.71 12.39 -11.76
CA TYR A 62 -5.16 12.19 -11.64
C TYR A 62 -5.55 10.75 -11.29
N VAL A 63 -4.57 9.86 -11.26
CA VAL A 63 -4.79 8.46 -10.91
C VAL A 63 -5.10 8.35 -9.41
N LYS A 64 -6.27 7.80 -9.10
CA LYS A 64 -6.69 7.54 -7.72
C LYS A 64 -6.12 6.19 -7.26
N ILE A 65 -5.62 6.13 -6.04
CA ILE A 65 -5.31 4.87 -5.38
C ILE A 65 -6.65 4.17 -5.12
N PRO A 66 -6.85 2.92 -5.54
CA PRO A 66 -8.09 2.19 -5.31
C PRO A 66 -8.49 2.26 -3.83
N THR A 67 -9.74 2.62 -3.56
CA THR A 67 -10.28 2.68 -2.19
C THR A 67 -10.29 1.31 -1.52
N VAL A 68 -10.32 0.25 -2.33
CA VAL A 68 -10.33 -1.16 -1.92
C VAL A 68 -8.94 -1.65 -1.49
N TYR A 69 -7.87 -0.85 -1.65
CA TYR A 69 -6.52 -1.23 -1.27
C TYR A 69 -6.42 -1.23 0.27
N ALA A 70 -6.58 -2.39 0.86
CA ALA A 70 -6.50 -2.65 2.28
C ALA A 70 -5.82 -4.01 2.50
N PRO A 71 -5.14 -4.20 3.65
CA PRO A 71 -4.53 -5.48 3.97
C PRO A 71 -5.57 -6.59 4.00
N ALA A 72 -5.24 -7.74 3.42
CA ALA A 72 -6.14 -8.89 3.40
C ALA A 72 -6.17 -9.56 4.78
N PRO A 73 -7.35 -9.87 5.34
CA PRO A 73 -7.49 -10.72 6.52
C PRO A 73 -7.33 -12.19 6.09
N GLN A 74 -6.11 -12.65 5.84
CA GLN A 74 -5.90 -14.00 5.34
C GLN A 74 -5.28 -14.89 6.40
N SER A 75 -5.81 -16.10 6.50
CA SER A 75 -5.27 -17.16 7.36
C SER A 75 -4.45 -18.21 6.60
N GLN A 76 -4.38 -18.13 5.29
CA GLN A 76 -3.71 -19.10 4.43
C GLN A 76 -2.71 -18.45 3.50
N THR A 77 -1.66 -19.19 3.16
CA THR A 77 -0.68 -18.79 2.17
C THR A 77 -1.27 -19.01 0.77
N THR A 78 -1.42 -17.94 0.01
CA THR A 78 -2.03 -17.97 -1.33
C THR A 78 -1.64 -16.77 -2.17
N PHE A 79 -1.76 -16.91 -3.48
CA PHE A 79 -1.75 -15.78 -4.40
C PHE A 79 -3.16 -15.20 -4.60
N SER A 80 -3.20 -13.93 -4.89
CA SER A 80 -4.39 -13.21 -5.36
C SER A 80 -4.01 -12.13 -6.36
N GLU A 81 -4.95 -11.73 -7.23
CA GLU A 81 -4.75 -10.60 -8.12
C GLU A 81 -4.61 -9.32 -7.28
N ALA A 82 -3.57 -8.52 -7.55
CA ALA A 82 -3.40 -7.25 -6.87
C ALA A 82 -4.38 -6.19 -7.40
N PRO A 83 -4.88 -5.27 -6.56
CA PRO A 83 -5.74 -4.20 -7.02
C PRO A 83 -5.01 -3.30 -8.02
N THR A 84 -5.57 -3.16 -9.21
CA THR A 84 -5.08 -2.26 -10.25
C THR A 84 -6.19 -1.34 -10.70
N SER A 85 -5.84 -0.17 -11.25
CA SER A 85 -6.78 0.75 -11.85
C SER A 85 -6.47 0.90 -13.33
N SER A 86 -7.51 0.90 -14.16
CA SER A 86 -7.37 1.08 -15.61
C SER A 86 -7.99 2.40 -16.05
N TYR A 87 -7.25 3.13 -16.88
CA TYR A 87 -7.64 4.44 -17.36
C TYR A 87 -7.60 4.51 -18.89
N LYS A 88 -8.40 5.42 -19.44
CA LYS A 88 -8.34 5.83 -20.84
C LYS A 88 -8.54 7.34 -20.95
N VAL A 89 -8.11 7.89 -22.07
CA VAL A 89 -8.26 9.30 -22.41
C VAL A 89 -9.31 9.43 -23.51
N ARG A 90 -10.23 10.39 -23.37
CA ARG A 90 -11.27 10.68 -24.37
C ARG A 90 -11.26 12.15 -24.75
N ILE A 91 -11.40 12.40 -26.07
CA ILE A 91 -11.52 13.73 -26.66
C ILE A 91 -12.67 13.67 -27.64
N GLY A 92 -13.80 14.38 -27.33
CA GLY A 92 -15.05 14.22 -28.07
C GLY A 92 -15.51 12.77 -28.03
N ASP A 93 -15.64 12.15 -29.21
CA ASP A 93 -16.06 10.75 -29.36
C ASP A 93 -14.88 9.79 -29.55
N ILE A 94 -13.64 10.29 -29.53
CA ILE A 94 -12.43 9.47 -29.74
C ILE A 94 -11.83 9.07 -28.39
N GLU A 95 -11.61 7.79 -28.22
CA GLU A 95 -10.99 7.20 -27.02
C GLU A 95 -9.63 6.60 -27.34
N SER A 96 -8.72 6.67 -26.36
CA SER A 96 -7.42 5.97 -26.42
C SER A 96 -7.58 4.49 -26.12
N GLU A 97 -6.50 3.74 -26.35
CA GLU A 97 -6.30 2.46 -25.70
C GLU A 97 -6.25 2.62 -24.18
N SER A 98 -6.60 1.55 -23.47
CA SER A 98 -6.53 1.53 -22.01
C SER A 98 -5.10 1.37 -21.53
N VAL A 99 -4.81 1.90 -20.36
CA VAL A 99 -3.58 1.67 -19.61
C VAL A 99 -3.94 1.12 -18.22
N VAL A 100 -3.27 0.09 -17.77
CA VAL A 100 -3.33 -0.37 -16.39
C VAL A 100 -2.23 0.35 -15.61
N VAL A 101 -2.61 0.94 -14.48
CA VAL A 101 -1.69 1.69 -13.63
C VAL A 101 -1.51 0.93 -12.33
N SER A 102 -0.26 0.61 -12.00
CA SER A 102 0.09 0.15 -10.67
C SER A 102 0.38 1.34 -9.75
N VAL A 103 0.13 1.12 -8.47
CA VAL A 103 0.37 2.15 -7.43
C VAL A 103 1.87 2.37 -7.16
N ASN A 104 2.73 1.64 -7.83
CA ASN A 104 4.17 1.73 -7.68
C ASN A 104 4.68 3.16 -7.93
N ARG A 105 5.30 3.75 -6.91
CA ARG A 105 5.92 5.07 -6.94
C ARG A 105 7.43 5.04 -7.03
N SER A 106 8.05 3.87 -6.88
CA SER A 106 9.50 3.69 -6.97
C SER A 106 9.93 3.35 -8.38
N LYS A 107 11.06 3.90 -8.80
CA LYS A 107 11.69 3.51 -10.06
C LYS A 107 12.21 2.09 -9.94
N VAL A 108 11.75 1.21 -10.81
CA VAL A 108 12.23 -0.16 -10.94
C VAL A 108 12.70 -0.35 -12.37
N ASP A 109 13.94 -0.79 -12.52
CA ASP A 109 14.61 -0.78 -13.83
C ASP A 109 14.17 -1.92 -14.77
N SER A 110 13.44 -2.93 -14.26
CA SER A 110 12.94 -4.07 -15.06
C SER A 110 11.81 -4.82 -14.38
N SER A 111 10.85 -5.33 -15.15
CA SER A 111 9.87 -6.34 -14.77
C SER A 111 10.42 -7.73 -15.17
N PRO A 112 10.15 -8.83 -14.45
CA PRO A 112 9.35 -8.92 -13.21
C PRO A 112 10.15 -8.64 -11.94
N PHE A 113 9.46 -8.22 -10.86
CA PHE A 113 10.09 -7.97 -9.55
C PHE A 113 9.09 -8.04 -8.40
N VAL A 114 9.62 -8.22 -7.19
CA VAL A 114 8.84 -8.10 -5.94
C VAL A 114 8.96 -6.68 -5.40
N LEU A 115 7.82 -6.03 -5.22
CA LEU A 115 7.74 -4.66 -4.76
C LEU A 115 7.57 -4.64 -3.26
N THR A 116 8.57 -4.12 -2.55
CA THR A 116 8.54 -3.97 -1.09
C THR A 116 9.55 -2.93 -0.63
N ALA A 117 9.23 -2.22 0.44
CA ALA A 117 10.13 -1.31 1.13
C ALA A 117 10.93 -2.02 2.23
N LEU A 118 10.41 -3.13 2.76
CA LEU A 118 11.08 -3.91 3.79
C LEU A 118 12.19 -4.79 3.19
N PRO A 119 13.27 -5.06 3.94
CA PRO A 119 14.33 -5.94 3.48
C PRO A 119 13.87 -7.39 3.30
N SER A 120 14.68 -8.20 2.60
CA SER A 120 14.38 -9.62 2.38
C SER A 120 14.45 -10.49 3.65
N SER A 121 15.18 -10.04 4.67
CA SER A 121 15.18 -10.72 5.98
C SER A 121 14.22 -10.01 6.93
N ARG A 122 13.19 -10.71 7.37
CA ARG A 122 12.06 -10.14 8.12
C ARG A 122 11.75 -10.93 9.38
N ARG A 123 10.99 -10.30 10.27
CA ARG A 123 10.39 -10.95 11.42
C ARG A 123 8.90 -11.09 11.21
N LEU A 124 8.38 -12.28 11.49
CA LEU A 124 6.96 -12.59 11.50
C LEU A 124 6.60 -13.21 12.85
N PHE A 125 5.50 -12.82 13.44
CA PHE A 125 5.05 -13.50 14.65
C PHE A 125 4.10 -14.65 14.32
N LYS A 126 4.02 -15.61 15.22
CA LYS A 126 3.10 -16.72 15.06
C LYS A 126 1.67 -16.24 14.84
N ASN A 127 0.98 -16.82 13.87
CA ASN A 127 -0.39 -16.51 13.44
C ASN A 127 -0.53 -15.11 12.78
N GLU A 128 0.56 -14.55 12.29
CA GLU A 128 0.52 -13.34 11.46
C GLU A 128 0.76 -13.71 9.99
N ASN A 129 0.32 -12.82 9.13
CA ASN A 129 0.55 -12.92 7.69
C ASN A 129 1.45 -11.78 7.23
N ASP A 130 2.14 -11.96 6.13
CA ASP A 130 2.82 -10.89 5.39
C ASP A 130 2.31 -10.89 3.95
N GLU A 131 2.46 -9.77 3.27
CA GLU A 131 2.05 -9.61 1.88
C GLU A 131 3.23 -9.15 1.04
N LEU A 132 3.44 -9.80 -0.10
CA LEU A 132 4.45 -9.44 -1.08
C LEU A 132 3.76 -9.08 -2.40
N LEU A 133 3.87 -7.82 -2.81
CA LEU A 133 3.34 -7.36 -4.09
C LEU A 133 4.34 -7.70 -5.21
N ILE A 134 3.87 -8.43 -6.21
CA ILE A 134 4.65 -8.84 -7.36
C ILE A 134 4.13 -8.10 -8.59
N VAL A 135 5.04 -7.52 -9.33
CA VAL A 135 4.75 -6.83 -10.60
C VAL A 135 5.47 -7.56 -11.72
N THR A 136 4.73 -7.90 -12.77
CA THR A 136 5.22 -8.63 -13.94
C THR A 136 4.48 -8.19 -15.18
N ASP A 137 4.78 -8.80 -16.31
CA ASP A 137 4.01 -8.62 -17.53
C ASP A 137 2.63 -9.30 -17.42
N ARG A 138 1.67 -8.84 -18.22
CA ARG A 138 0.35 -9.45 -18.28
C ARG A 138 0.42 -10.87 -18.85
N GLY A 139 -0.31 -11.77 -18.22
CA GLY A 139 -0.37 -13.15 -18.67
C GLY A 139 0.82 -14.01 -18.25
N SER A 140 1.60 -13.57 -17.26
CA SER A 140 2.71 -14.33 -16.70
C SER A 140 2.23 -15.35 -15.67
N THR A 141 2.98 -16.42 -15.53
CA THR A 141 2.77 -17.43 -14.48
C THR A 141 3.78 -17.19 -13.34
N LEU A 142 3.27 -17.09 -12.13
CA LEU A 142 4.04 -16.94 -10.91
C LEU A 142 4.09 -18.24 -10.15
N TYR A 143 5.24 -18.52 -9.56
CA TYR A 143 5.44 -19.65 -8.66
C TYR A 143 6.02 -19.16 -7.34
N ALA A 144 5.61 -19.78 -6.25
CA ALA A 144 6.24 -19.56 -4.95
C ALA A 144 6.59 -20.90 -4.31
N GLU A 145 7.81 -21.01 -3.85
CA GLU A 145 8.29 -22.10 -3.03
C GLU A 145 8.53 -21.57 -1.63
N ILE A 146 7.82 -22.14 -0.65
CA ILE A 146 7.93 -21.74 0.74
C ILE A 146 8.39 -22.97 1.54
N VAL A 147 9.57 -22.87 2.13
CA VAL A 147 10.19 -23.96 2.90
C VAL A 147 10.30 -23.57 4.36
N ALA A 148 9.75 -24.38 5.25
CA ALA A 148 9.86 -24.20 6.67
C ALA A 148 11.12 -24.89 7.24
N ASP A 149 11.62 -24.40 8.36
CA ASP A 149 12.74 -25.03 9.11
C ASP A 149 12.40 -26.46 9.61
N THR A 150 11.13 -26.82 9.62
CA THR A 150 10.64 -28.18 9.93
C THR A 150 10.80 -29.17 8.78
N GLY A 151 11.13 -28.69 7.58
CA GLY A 151 11.17 -29.46 6.35
C GLY A 151 9.85 -29.54 5.60
N GLU A 152 8.77 -28.96 6.13
CA GLU A 152 7.52 -28.78 5.37
C GLU A 152 7.73 -27.77 4.26
N SER A 153 7.14 -28.01 3.08
CA SER A 153 7.19 -27.10 1.95
C SER A 153 5.82 -26.90 1.32
N LEU A 154 5.59 -25.67 0.83
CA LEU A 154 4.41 -25.32 0.05
C LEU A 154 4.87 -24.85 -1.33
N HIS A 155 4.19 -25.32 -2.37
CA HIS A 155 4.40 -24.88 -3.74
C HIS A 155 3.09 -24.30 -4.26
N LEU A 156 3.15 -23.07 -4.73
CA LEU A 156 2.01 -22.35 -5.26
C LEU A 156 2.29 -21.97 -6.71
N GLU A 157 1.25 -22.03 -7.53
CA GLU A 157 1.25 -21.58 -8.91
C GLU A 157 0.08 -20.63 -9.12
N TYR A 158 0.30 -19.53 -9.85
CA TYR A 158 -0.72 -18.53 -10.09
C TYR A 158 -0.51 -17.83 -11.43
N PHE A 159 -1.57 -17.74 -12.21
CA PHE A 159 -1.58 -16.97 -13.45
C PHE A 159 -2.18 -15.58 -13.21
N THR A 160 -1.38 -14.52 -13.42
CA THR A 160 -1.87 -13.15 -13.30
C THR A 160 -2.31 -12.61 -14.65
N SER A 161 -3.55 -12.14 -14.70
CA SER A 161 -4.11 -11.54 -15.91
C SER A 161 -3.81 -10.04 -16.02
N SER A 162 -3.61 -9.36 -14.90
CA SER A 162 -3.36 -7.91 -14.84
C SER A 162 -1.89 -7.54 -14.90
N GLY A 163 -0.98 -8.45 -14.61
CA GLY A 163 0.44 -8.19 -14.43
C GLY A 163 0.80 -7.75 -13.01
N ALA A 164 -0.11 -7.91 -12.05
CA ALA A 164 0.16 -7.65 -10.64
C ALA A 164 -0.55 -8.67 -9.77
N ALA A 165 0.19 -9.29 -8.85
CA ALA A 165 -0.33 -10.26 -7.90
C ALA A 165 0.22 -10.00 -6.50
N THR A 166 -0.54 -10.39 -5.48
CA THR A 166 -0.10 -10.38 -4.09
C THR A 166 0.07 -11.81 -3.62
N LEU A 167 1.25 -12.15 -3.12
CA LEU A 167 1.48 -13.36 -2.35
C LEU A 167 1.23 -13.04 -0.88
N SER A 168 0.18 -13.60 -0.31
CA SER A 168 -0.05 -13.60 1.13
C SER A 168 0.63 -14.82 1.75
N LEU A 169 1.50 -14.58 2.73
CA LEU A 169 2.23 -15.59 3.46
C LEU A 169 1.66 -15.71 4.87
N SER A 170 1.28 -16.89 5.30
CA SER A 170 0.77 -17.15 6.65
C SER A 170 1.48 -18.31 7.33
N THR A 171 1.90 -18.11 8.58
CA THR A 171 2.46 -19.18 9.39
C THR A 171 1.45 -20.27 9.76
N GLN A 172 0.15 -20.00 9.59
CA GLN A 172 -0.93 -20.96 9.86
C GLN A 172 -1.06 -22.03 8.76
N SER A 173 -0.40 -21.84 7.63
CA SER A 173 -0.42 -22.82 6.52
C SER A 173 0.46 -24.05 6.79
N PHE A 174 1.19 -24.08 7.89
CA PHE A 174 2.07 -25.18 8.29
C PHE A 174 1.48 -25.93 9.49
N GLU A 175 1.54 -27.25 9.47
CA GLU A 175 0.99 -28.10 10.53
C GLU A 175 1.82 -28.02 11.80
N THR A 176 3.14 -27.93 11.65
CA THR A 176 4.07 -27.87 12.76
C THR A 176 4.43 -26.43 13.15
N MET A 177 4.98 -26.27 14.34
CA MET A 177 5.44 -24.96 14.80
C MET A 177 6.73 -24.57 14.10
N VAL A 178 6.63 -23.66 13.12
CA VAL A 178 7.75 -23.10 12.37
C VAL A 178 8.48 -22.00 13.16
N ARG A 179 9.80 -21.91 12.99
CA ARG A 179 10.67 -20.85 13.53
C ARG A 179 11.29 -20.00 12.43
N ALA A 180 11.36 -20.54 11.21
CA ALA A 180 11.83 -19.82 10.05
C ALA A 180 11.08 -20.29 8.80
N LEU A 181 10.93 -19.38 7.83
CA LEU A 181 10.41 -19.65 6.50
C LEU A 181 11.35 -19.03 5.48
N ASP A 182 11.73 -19.80 4.49
CA ASP A 182 12.41 -19.35 3.28
C ASP A 182 11.38 -19.31 2.13
N VAL A 183 11.21 -18.15 1.51
CA VAL A 183 10.25 -17.92 0.44
C VAL A 183 11.01 -17.55 -0.81
N THR A 184 10.89 -18.34 -1.87
CA THR A 184 11.46 -18.01 -3.18
C THR A 184 10.33 -17.83 -4.18
N ILE A 185 10.37 -16.73 -4.92
CA ILE A 185 9.34 -16.37 -5.90
C ILE A 185 9.97 -16.39 -7.28
N TYR A 186 9.27 -17.01 -8.22
CA TYR A 186 9.67 -17.13 -9.61
C TYR A 186 8.58 -16.52 -10.51
N CYS A 187 8.99 -15.98 -11.64
CA CYS A 187 8.11 -15.60 -12.73
C CYS A 187 8.57 -16.33 -13.99
N ASP A 188 7.65 -17.06 -14.60
CA ASP A 188 7.95 -18.00 -15.69
C ASP A 188 9.08 -18.96 -15.29
N GLU A 189 10.30 -18.80 -15.81
CA GLU A 189 11.43 -19.67 -15.49
C GLU A 189 12.50 -19.02 -14.60
N GLY A 190 12.30 -17.76 -14.19
CA GLY A 190 13.30 -16.97 -13.47
C GLY A 190 12.93 -16.65 -12.02
N GLU A 191 13.92 -16.75 -11.11
CA GLU A 191 13.78 -16.25 -9.74
C GLU A 191 13.72 -14.72 -9.77
N ILE A 192 12.73 -14.15 -9.07
CA ILE A 192 12.51 -12.70 -8.96
C ILE A 192 12.68 -12.17 -7.55
N GLY A 193 12.75 -13.04 -6.56
CA GLY A 193 13.00 -12.64 -5.18
C GLY A 193 13.08 -13.80 -4.22
N SER A 194 13.89 -13.61 -3.18
CA SER A 194 14.05 -14.57 -2.08
C SER A 194 13.97 -13.84 -0.74
N PHE A 195 13.17 -14.38 0.18
CA PHE A 195 12.86 -13.76 1.49
C PHE A 195 13.06 -14.79 2.60
N HIS A 196 13.65 -14.33 3.68
CA HIS A 196 13.83 -15.12 4.88
C HIS A 196 13.03 -14.53 6.04
N TYR A 197 12.13 -15.31 6.61
CA TYR A 197 11.28 -14.92 7.74
C TYR A 197 11.71 -15.65 9.00
N LYS A 198 12.09 -14.89 10.03
CA LYS A 198 12.26 -15.42 11.38
C LYS A 198 10.92 -15.39 12.10
N VAL A 199 10.34 -16.54 12.41
CA VAL A 199 9.09 -16.66 13.12
C VAL A 199 9.31 -16.70 14.61
N THR A 200 8.62 -15.81 15.34
CA THR A 200 8.75 -15.70 16.80
C THR A 200 7.38 -15.85 17.48
N PRO A 201 7.31 -16.33 18.74
CA PRO A 201 6.07 -16.33 19.47
C PRO A 201 5.49 -14.91 19.64
N ARG A 202 4.18 -14.76 19.51
CA ARG A 202 3.50 -13.49 19.73
C ARG A 202 3.43 -13.22 21.23
N HIS A 203 3.88 -12.06 21.66
CA HIS A 203 3.73 -11.58 23.03
C HIS A 203 2.39 -10.85 23.20
N GLN A 204 1.82 -10.87 24.41
CA GLN A 204 0.49 -10.27 24.67
C GLN A 204 0.43 -8.75 24.42
N ALA A 205 1.56 -8.06 24.44
CA ALA A 205 1.65 -6.61 24.29
C ALA A 205 2.23 -6.20 22.93
N THR A 206 1.70 -6.73 21.83
CA THR A 206 2.10 -6.36 20.48
C THR A 206 0.99 -5.63 19.74
N ALA A 207 1.37 -4.66 18.90
CA ALA A 207 0.47 -3.98 17.98
C ALA A 207 0.99 -4.19 16.55
N ARG A 208 0.15 -4.78 15.71
CA ARG A 208 0.45 -4.99 14.31
C ARG A 208 -0.10 -3.85 13.48
N LEU A 209 0.79 -3.22 12.70
CA LEU A 209 0.43 -2.21 11.72
C LEU A 209 0.66 -2.73 10.31
N ALA A 210 -0.15 -2.22 9.39
CA ALA A 210 0.10 -2.26 7.97
C ALA A 210 0.07 -0.83 7.42
N TRP A 211 0.86 -0.53 6.41
CA TRP A 211 0.87 0.78 5.78
C TRP A 211 1.12 0.68 4.29
N LEU A 212 0.62 1.66 3.56
CA LEU A 212 0.95 1.82 2.15
C LEU A 212 2.32 2.50 2.06
N SER A 213 3.32 1.75 1.61
CA SER A 213 4.70 2.24 1.48
C SER A 213 4.86 3.22 0.31
N ASP A 214 5.98 3.93 0.28
CA ASP A 214 6.30 4.86 -0.81
C ASP A 214 6.42 4.16 -2.17
N CYS A 215 6.77 2.87 -2.17
CA CYS A 215 6.77 2.07 -3.40
C CYS A 215 5.37 1.60 -3.82
N GLY A 216 4.35 1.75 -2.98
CA GLY A 216 2.97 1.37 -3.28
C GLY A 216 2.56 -0.03 -2.85
N ALA A 217 3.43 -0.77 -2.17
CA ALA A 217 3.09 -2.03 -1.54
C ALA A 217 2.47 -1.82 -0.15
N ILE A 218 1.63 -2.77 0.28
CA ILE A 218 1.23 -2.86 1.67
C ILE A 218 2.33 -3.60 2.42
N GLU A 219 2.92 -2.91 3.39
CA GLU A 219 3.93 -3.48 4.26
C GLU A 219 3.35 -3.75 5.64
N HIS A 220 3.90 -4.74 6.33
CA HIS A 220 3.45 -5.17 7.64
C HIS A 220 4.58 -5.17 8.66
N TYR A 221 4.30 -4.69 9.86
CA TYR A 221 5.25 -4.80 10.97
C TYR A 221 4.52 -4.90 12.31
N THR A 222 5.06 -5.74 13.19
CA THR A 222 4.54 -5.90 14.56
C THR A 222 5.44 -5.21 15.55
N PHE A 223 4.94 -4.13 16.12
CA PHE A 223 5.59 -3.42 17.20
C PHE A 223 5.52 -4.27 18.47
N ALA A 224 6.69 -4.65 18.97
CA ALA A 224 6.80 -5.42 20.19
C ALA A 224 7.06 -4.45 21.31
N THR A 225 6.26 -4.32 22.24
CA THR A 225 6.45 -3.69 23.51
C THR A 225 5.47 -2.60 23.89
N SER A 226 5.40 -2.38 25.16
CA SER A 226 4.64 -1.46 25.97
C SER A 226 4.06 -0.29 25.18
N TYR A 227 2.93 -0.51 24.58
CA TYR A 227 2.13 0.63 24.18
C TYR A 227 1.51 1.25 25.43
N ARG A 228 1.60 2.58 25.48
CA ARG A 228 0.88 3.35 26.49
C ARG A 228 -0.37 3.89 25.82
N ALA A 229 -1.52 3.47 26.35
CA ALA A 229 -2.77 4.08 25.93
C ALA A 229 -2.90 5.47 26.59
N LYS A 230 -3.20 6.47 25.76
CA LYS A 230 -3.50 7.84 26.21
C LYS A 230 -4.94 8.14 25.83
N ARG A 231 -5.66 8.79 26.72
CA ARG A 231 -6.99 9.30 26.42
C ARG A 231 -7.02 10.79 26.67
N SER A 232 -7.30 11.56 25.64
CA SER A 232 -7.50 13.01 25.70
C SER A 232 -8.96 13.33 25.40
N ALA A 233 -9.46 14.41 26.01
CA ALA A 233 -10.81 14.87 25.75
C ALA A 233 -10.82 16.40 25.64
N LYS A 234 -11.35 16.92 24.55
CA LYS A 234 -11.65 18.34 24.34
C LYS A 234 -13.14 18.54 24.56
N ARG A 235 -13.48 19.45 25.48
CA ARG A 235 -14.87 19.76 25.86
C ARG A 235 -15.22 21.17 25.48
N GLU A 236 -16.41 21.35 24.96
CA GLU A 236 -17.05 22.67 24.85
C GLU A 236 -17.93 22.88 26.07
N ILE A 237 -17.68 23.96 26.80
CA ILE A 237 -18.30 24.22 28.09
C ILE A 237 -19.33 25.34 27.92
N VAL A 238 -20.53 25.12 28.45
CA VAL A 238 -21.62 26.12 28.49
C VAL A 238 -22.04 26.35 29.94
N ALA A 239 -22.18 27.58 30.31
CA ALA A 239 -22.74 27.97 31.60
C ALA A 239 -24.27 27.90 31.52
N THR A 240 -24.88 27.23 32.46
CA THR A 240 -26.33 27.14 32.66
C THR A 240 -26.74 27.70 34.04
N SER A 241 -28.03 27.80 34.29
CA SER A 241 -28.52 28.21 35.61
C SER A 241 -28.18 27.23 36.73
N GLU A 242 -27.85 25.96 36.36
CA GLU A 242 -27.50 24.90 37.32
C GLU A 242 -25.99 24.71 37.46
N GLY A 243 -25.18 25.49 36.71
CA GLY A 243 -23.73 25.45 36.73
C GLY A 243 -23.11 25.26 35.35
N VAL A 244 -21.86 24.81 35.31
CA VAL A 244 -21.09 24.62 34.09
C VAL A 244 -21.26 23.18 33.59
N VAL A 245 -21.76 23.01 32.36
CA VAL A 245 -21.96 21.72 31.73
C VAL A 245 -21.18 21.62 30.41
N SER A 246 -20.84 20.41 29.98
CA SER A 246 -20.24 20.17 28.68
C SER A 246 -21.35 20.05 27.63
N ALA A 247 -21.36 20.92 26.63
CA ALA A 247 -22.28 20.87 25.49
C ALA A 247 -21.85 19.81 24.48
N SER A 248 -20.54 19.65 24.28
CA SER A 248 -19.97 18.59 23.45
C SER A 248 -18.65 18.09 24.05
N CYS A 249 -18.27 16.86 23.69
CA CYS A 249 -17.00 16.27 24.11
C CYS A 249 -16.41 15.47 22.96
N ARG A 250 -15.21 15.83 22.50
CA ARG A 250 -14.40 15.02 21.58
C ARG A 250 -13.35 14.28 22.36
N ALA A 251 -13.41 12.96 22.33
CA ALA A 251 -12.43 12.10 22.97
C ALA A 251 -11.58 11.36 21.95
N LYS A 252 -10.27 11.43 22.11
CA LYS A 252 -9.30 10.66 21.31
C LYS A 252 -8.62 9.62 22.19
N GLN A 253 -8.43 8.42 21.63
CA GLN A 253 -7.59 7.41 22.25
C GLN A 253 -6.40 7.13 21.35
N SER A 254 -5.20 7.36 21.85
CA SER A 254 -3.96 7.09 21.14
C SER A 254 -3.10 6.04 21.85
N LEU A 255 -2.25 5.39 21.07
CA LEU A 255 -1.27 4.41 21.52
C LEU A 255 0.13 4.91 21.15
N SER A 256 1.08 4.75 22.08
CA SER A 256 2.50 4.92 21.80
C SER A 256 3.11 3.55 21.56
N LEU A 257 3.72 3.36 20.41
CA LEU A 257 4.32 2.12 19.95
C LEU A 257 5.83 2.29 19.86
N SER A 258 6.57 1.21 20.13
CA SER A 258 8.02 1.16 19.94
C SER A 258 8.35 -0.03 19.04
N SER A 259 9.17 0.15 18.02
CA SER A 259 9.69 -0.97 17.25
C SER A 259 10.70 -1.77 18.09
N HIS A 260 11.06 -2.95 17.60
CA HIS A 260 12.29 -3.60 18.04
C HIS A 260 13.51 -2.77 17.63
N ILE A 261 14.66 -3.15 18.16
CA ILE A 261 15.95 -2.69 17.61
C ILE A 261 16.13 -3.43 16.28
N GLU A 262 16.17 -2.67 15.20
CA GLU A 262 16.21 -3.19 13.85
C GLU A 262 17.37 -2.61 13.05
N PRO A 263 17.82 -3.30 11.99
CA PRO A 263 18.80 -2.75 11.05
C PRO A 263 18.27 -1.49 10.36
N GLN A 264 19.18 -0.66 9.87
CA GLN A 264 18.87 0.62 9.22
C GLN A 264 17.82 0.48 8.10
N ALA A 265 17.95 -0.51 7.21
CA ALA A 265 17.01 -0.71 6.11
C ALA A 265 15.56 -0.94 6.59
N THR A 266 15.37 -1.69 7.68
CA THR A 266 14.06 -1.87 8.30
C THR A 266 13.54 -0.57 8.91
N ILE A 267 14.41 0.19 9.59
CA ILE A 267 14.06 1.48 10.20
C ILE A 267 13.63 2.49 9.14
N GLU A 268 14.33 2.56 8.00
CA GLU A 268 13.96 3.43 6.88
C GLU A 268 12.59 3.08 6.31
N ALA A 269 12.29 1.79 6.17
CA ALA A 269 10.96 1.33 5.75
C ALA A 269 9.87 1.68 6.79
N LEU A 270 10.15 1.50 8.09
CA LEU A 270 9.23 1.86 9.16
C LEU A 270 9.00 3.38 9.27
N ALA A 271 10.01 4.20 8.94
CA ALA A 271 9.89 5.66 8.95
C ALA A 271 8.85 6.16 7.92
N GLN A 272 8.61 5.40 6.84
CA GLN A 272 7.57 5.72 5.84
C GLN A 272 6.15 5.73 6.43
N ILE A 273 5.92 5.09 7.59
CA ILE A 273 4.62 5.11 8.28
C ILE A 273 4.17 6.55 8.55
N ALA A 274 5.09 7.46 8.90
CA ALA A 274 4.76 8.86 9.18
C ALA A 274 4.24 9.63 7.95
N SER A 275 4.65 9.24 6.75
CA SER A 275 4.25 9.85 5.47
C SER A 275 3.22 9.04 4.70
N SER A 276 2.90 7.84 5.18
CA SER A 276 1.96 6.94 4.50
C SER A 276 0.56 7.55 4.41
N PRO A 277 -0.08 7.52 3.24
CA PRO A 277 -1.45 7.99 3.08
C PRO A 277 -2.49 7.09 3.75
N LYS A 278 -2.14 5.84 4.05
CA LYS A 278 -3.03 4.88 4.70
C LYS A 278 -2.23 4.01 5.66
N VAL A 279 -2.63 4.02 6.92
CA VAL A 279 -2.09 3.14 7.96
C VAL A 279 -3.24 2.41 8.63
N TRP A 280 -3.09 1.11 8.82
CA TRP A 280 -4.06 0.26 9.49
C TRP A 280 -3.44 -0.40 10.72
N MET A 281 -4.27 -0.68 11.68
CA MET A 281 -3.94 -1.51 12.84
C MET A 281 -4.84 -2.73 12.87
N GLU A 282 -4.26 -3.89 13.16
CA GLU A 282 -5.01 -5.11 13.40
C GLU A 282 -5.67 -5.05 14.79
N ILE A 283 -7.00 -5.13 14.82
CA ILE A 283 -7.82 -5.17 16.04
C ILE A 283 -8.82 -6.30 15.89
N ASP A 284 -8.82 -7.24 16.81
CA ASP A 284 -9.74 -8.40 16.82
C ASP A 284 -9.79 -9.19 15.50
N GLY A 285 -8.63 -9.30 14.84
CA GLY A 285 -8.47 -10.00 13.55
C GLY A 285 -8.94 -9.23 12.32
N GLY A 286 -9.32 -7.96 12.48
CA GLY A 286 -9.67 -7.05 11.38
C GLY A 286 -8.72 -5.87 11.26
N TRP A 287 -8.61 -5.30 10.06
CA TRP A 287 -7.80 -4.13 9.79
C TRP A 287 -8.62 -2.84 9.89
N HIS A 288 -8.19 -1.93 10.75
CA HIS A 288 -8.85 -0.65 11.01
C HIS A 288 -7.91 0.50 10.66
N LEU A 289 -8.39 1.46 9.88
CA LEU A 289 -7.64 2.67 9.58
C LEU A 289 -7.35 3.44 10.87
N VAL A 290 -6.12 3.92 11.00
CA VAL A 290 -5.65 4.71 12.14
C VAL A 290 -4.95 5.98 11.65
N GLU A 291 -5.03 7.04 12.45
CA GLU A 291 -4.29 8.28 12.22
C GLU A 291 -2.90 8.17 12.85
N VAL A 292 -1.86 8.50 12.11
CA VAL A 292 -0.50 8.64 12.65
C VAL A 292 -0.35 10.05 13.21
N VAL A 293 -0.12 10.13 14.52
CA VAL A 293 0.00 11.40 15.25
C VAL A 293 1.45 11.89 15.26
N THR A 294 2.43 10.99 15.16
CA THR A 294 3.85 11.31 15.15
C THR A 294 4.23 12.03 13.84
N PRO A 295 4.57 13.33 13.89
CA PRO A 295 4.87 14.10 12.69
C PRO A 295 6.30 13.91 12.18
N LEU A 296 7.19 13.40 13.02
CA LEU A 296 8.62 13.26 12.77
C LEU A 296 9.14 11.96 13.39
N ILE A 297 9.84 11.18 12.60
CA ILE A 297 10.58 10.01 13.03
C ILE A 297 12.06 10.29 12.80
N GLU A 298 12.84 10.26 13.87
CA GLU A 298 14.29 10.41 13.82
C GLU A 298 14.97 9.05 13.93
N TYR A 299 15.97 8.80 13.09
CA TYR A 299 16.74 7.57 13.08
C TYR A 299 18.17 7.81 12.58
N ASN A 300 19.08 6.87 12.90
CA ASN A 300 20.48 6.97 12.55
C ASN A 300 20.72 6.51 11.10
N LEU A 301 21.51 7.31 10.33
CA LEU A 301 21.83 7.03 8.93
C LEU A 301 23.11 6.19 8.74
N PHE A 302 23.88 5.92 9.80
CA PHE A 302 25.22 5.33 9.70
C PHE A 302 25.30 3.84 10.09
N GLY A 303 24.24 3.08 9.82
CA GLY A 303 24.26 1.62 9.93
C GLY A 303 24.11 1.04 11.34
N GLU A 304 23.99 1.87 12.37
CA GLU A 304 23.73 1.37 13.72
C GLU A 304 22.28 0.93 13.87
N PRO A 305 22.04 -0.27 14.43
CA PRO A 305 20.68 -0.70 14.75
C PRO A 305 20.00 0.29 15.68
N SER A 306 18.78 0.65 15.38
CA SER A 306 18.00 1.61 16.16
C SER A 306 16.54 1.17 16.29
N TYR A 307 15.73 1.98 16.96
CA TYR A 307 14.28 1.77 17.06
C TYR A 307 13.55 3.06 16.77
N ILE A 308 12.28 2.96 16.38
CA ILE A 308 11.40 4.11 16.22
C ILE A 308 10.32 4.13 17.30
N LEU A 309 9.90 5.35 17.63
CA LEU A 309 8.73 5.61 18.46
C LEU A 309 7.63 6.19 17.58
N LEU A 310 6.44 5.63 17.69
CA LEU A 310 5.27 6.01 16.90
C LEU A 310 4.07 6.23 17.82
N GLU A 311 3.30 7.28 17.59
CA GLU A 311 2.01 7.50 18.21
C GLU A 311 0.91 7.44 17.16
N ILE A 312 -0.07 6.58 17.38
CA ILE A 312 -1.24 6.44 16.52
C ILE A 312 -2.51 6.76 17.28
N CYS A 313 -3.50 7.33 16.59
CA CYS A 313 -4.83 7.53 17.13
C CYS A 313 -5.75 6.40 16.63
N LEU A 314 -6.33 5.63 17.58
CA LEU A 314 -7.21 4.51 17.26
C LEU A 314 -8.59 4.98 16.83
N TRP A 315 -9.11 6.00 17.48
CA TRP A 315 -10.41 6.56 17.18
C TRP A 315 -10.59 7.95 17.79
N GLU A 316 -11.44 8.71 17.15
CA GLU A 316 -11.99 9.94 17.70
C GLU A 316 -13.51 9.77 17.82
N LYS A 317 -14.03 9.94 19.02
CA LYS A 317 -15.46 9.88 19.27
C LYS A 317 -15.98 11.25 19.66
N GLU A 318 -16.90 11.76 18.87
CA GLU A 318 -17.68 12.95 19.25
C GLU A 318 -18.96 12.49 19.94
N VAL A 319 -19.17 12.96 21.16
CA VAL A 319 -20.40 12.72 21.90
C VAL A 319 -21.09 14.08 21.99
N ALA A 320 -22.15 14.26 21.20
CA ALA A 320 -23.10 15.33 21.42
C ALA A 320 -23.95 14.94 22.65
N LEU A 321 -24.00 15.81 23.63
CA LEU A 321 -24.73 15.52 24.87
C LEU A 321 -26.21 15.93 24.81
N TRP A 322 -26.66 16.46 23.64
CA TRP A 322 -28.04 16.88 23.36
C TRP A 322 -28.49 16.51 21.95
#